data_2dbc01e3ca934a6cda482e6c7a802f7c
#
_entry.id   2dbc01e3ca934a6cda482e6c7a802f7c
#
_cell.length_a   1.000
_cell.length_b   1.000
_cell.length_c   1.000
_cell.angle_alpha   90.00
_cell.angle_beta   90.00
_cell.angle_gamma   90.00
#
_symmetry.space_group_name_H-M   'P 1'
#
loop_
_entity.id
_entity.type
_entity.pdbx_description
1 polymer ?
#
loop_
_entity_poly.entity_id
_entity_poly.type
_entity_poly.pdbx_seq_one_letter_code
_entity_poly.pdbx_strand_id
1 'polypeptide(L)'
;MVSQRVFFEAEGGEPMDTRVAVIAIIVSQEEAVEKLNKILHNYAKYIIGRMGLPYRAKNVNIICVAVDAPNDTISALSGKLGSIDGVSVKTAYSNVIGSEK
;
A
#
# COMPACT_ATOMS: atom_id res chain seq x y z
N MET A 1 -11.73 -10.60 -9.00
CA MET A 1 -11.18 -10.05 -8.19
C MET A 1 -11.31 -10.60 -6.86
N VAL A 2 -12.30 -10.55 -6.28
CA VAL A 2 -12.46 -11.14 -5.01
C VAL A 2 -12.13 -12.60 -5.01
N SER A 3 -12.46 -13.26 -6.08
CA SER A 3 -12.24 -14.68 -6.10
C SER A 3 -10.78 -15.04 -6.10
N GLN A 4 -9.94 -14.17 -6.58
CA GLN A 4 -8.55 -14.45 -6.52
C GLN A 4 -8.03 -14.48 -5.11
N ARG A 5 -8.50 -13.56 -4.31
CA ARG A 5 -8.06 -13.49 -2.96
C ARG A 5 -8.52 -14.70 -2.18
N VAL A 6 -9.76 -15.09 -2.39
CA VAL A 6 -10.31 -16.22 -1.72
C VAL A 6 -9.55 -17.49 -2.10
N PHE A 7 -9.27 -17.61 -3.37
CA PHE A 7 -8.56 -18.76 -3.85
C PHE A 7 -7.16 -18.84 -3.24
N PHE A 8 -6.52 -17.70 -3.16
CA PHE A 8 -5.18 -17.64 -2.63
C PHE A 8 -5.17 -18.07 -1.16
N GLU A 9 -6.15 -17.63 -0.42
CA GLU A 9 -6.23 -17.97 0.97
C GLU A 9 -6.49 -19.45 1.16
N ALA A 10 -7.30 -20.00 0.31
CA ALA A 10 -7.57 -21.43 0.42
C ALA A 10 -6.31 -22.23 0.23
N GLU A 11 -5.47 -21.78 -0.65
CA GLU A 11 -4.22 -22.45 -0.84
C GLU A 11 -3.32 -22.36 0.34
N GLY A 12 -3.38 -21.27 1.02
CA GLY A 12 -2.56 -21.08 2.17
C GLY A 12 -3.01 -21.84 3.38
N GLY A 13 -4.15 -22.48 3.27
CA GLY A 13 -4.60 -23.30 4.35
C GLY A 13 -5.58 -22.58 5.23
N GLU A 14 -5.19 -21.53 5.86
CA GLU A 14 -6.07 -20.80 6.71
C GLU A 14 -6.41 -19.51 6.13
N PRO A 15 -7.69 -19.14 6.09
CA PRO A 15 -8.05 -17.82 5.60
C PRO A 15 -7.44 -16.78 6.51
N MET A 16 -6.93 -15.74 5.92
CA MET A 16 -6.40 -14.63 6.65
C MET A 16 -7.32 -13.47 6.45
N ASP A 17 -7.63 -12.82 7.56
CA ASP A 17 -8.39 -11.59 7.45
C ASP A 17 -7.56 -10.55 6.76
N THR A 18 -8.16 -9.89 5.81
CA THR A 18 -7.49 -8.78 5.16
C THR A 18 -8.25 -7.50 5.48
N ARG A 19 -7.57 -6.42 5.28
CA ARG A 19 -8.09 -5.12 5.64
C ARG A 19 -7.79 -4.16 4.51
N VAL A 20 -8.74 -3.29 4.24
CA VAL A 20 -8.52 -2.24 3.25
C VAL A 20 -7.86 -1.08 3.96
N ALA A 21 -6.87 -0.51 3.32
CA ALA A 21 -6.18 0.66 3.86
C ALA A 21 -5.74 1.55 2.73
N VAL A 22 -5.57 2.82 3.05
CA VAL A 22 -5.05 3.78 2.08
C VAL A 22 -3.75 4.33 2.66
N ILE A 23 -2.70 4.22 1.89
CA ILE A 23 -1.39 4.71 2.30
C ILE A 23 -1.16 6.03 1.60
N ALA A 24 -1.04 7.10 2.39
CA ALA A 24 -0.80 8.43 1.86
C ALA A 24 0.69 8.70 1.92
N ILE A 25 1.27 9.06 0.80
CA ILE A 25 2.71 9.20 0.67
C ILE A 25 3.03 10.55 0.08
N ILE A 26 3.96 11.27 0.69
CA ILE A 26 4.45 12.52 0.15
C ILE A 26 5.94 12.37 -0.05
N VAL A 27 6.39 12.59 -1.27
CA VAL A 27 7.78 12.42 -1.65
C VAL A 27 8.36 13.79 -1.93
N SER A 28 9.38 14.18 -1.17
CA SER A 28 10.00 15.49 -1.33
C SER A 28 11.36 15.42 -2.01
N GLN A 29 11.83 14.23 -2.35
CA GLN A 29 13.10 14.07 -3.05
C GLN A 29 12.88 13.17 -4.25
N GLU A 30 13.28 13.67 -5.39
CA GLU A 30 13.00 12.95 -6.62
C GLU A 30 13.66 11.59 -6.68
N GLU A 31 14.84 11.48 -6.11
CA GLU A 31 15.54 10.21 -6.16
C GLU A 31 14.87 9.14 -5.33
N ALA A 32 13.95 9.52 -4.46
CA ALA A 32 13.22 8.54 -3.66
C ALA A 32 12.18 7.79 -4.48
N VAL A 33 11.76 8.38 -5.60
CA VAL A 33 10.67 7.79 -6.38
C VAL A 33 11.01 6.40 -6.87
N GLU A 34 12.23 6.22 -7.30
CA GLU A 34 12.64 4.93 -7.83
C GLU A 34 12.60 3.85 -6.77
N LYS A 35 13.10 4.16 -5.58
CA LYS A 35 13.07 3.21 -4.49
C LYS A 35 11.65 2.89 -4.08
N LEU A 36 10.82 3.92 -4.04
CA LEU A 36 9.44 3.76 -3.68
C LEU A 36 8.71 2.85 -4.66
N ASN A 37 8.92 3.08 -5.95
CA ASN A 37 8.26 2.27 -6.95
C ASN A 37 8.69 0.81 -6.88
N LYS A 38 9.94 0.58 -6.53
CA LYS A 38 10.44 -0.78 -6.41
C LYS A 38 9.75 -1.50 -5.26
N ILE A 39 9.59 -0.83 -4.14
CA ILE A 39 8.89 -1.42 -3.01
C ILE A 39 7.43 -1.70 -3.36
N LEU A 40 6.77 -0.73 -3.99
CA LEU A 40 5.37 -0.93 -4.37
C LEU A 40 5.22 -2.08 -5.35
N HIS A 41 6.18 -2.24 -6.25
CA HIS A 41 6.12 -3.35 -7.19
C HIS A 41 6.14 -4.69 -6.46
N ASN A 42 6.94 -4.79 -5.41
CA ASN A 42 7.02 -6.04 -4.66
C ASN A 42 5.74 -6.36 -3.91
N TYR A 43 4.89 -5.37 -3.71
CA TYR A 43 3.62 -5.58 -3.01
C TYR A 43 2.44 -5.46 -3.96
N ALA A 44 2.69 -5.56 -5.26
CA ALA A 44 1.67 -5.29 -6.27
C ALA A 44 0.41 -6.12 -6.09
N LYS A 45 0.54 -7.36 -5.66
CA LYS A 45 -0.62 -8.22 -5.56
C LYS A 45 -1.61 -7.77 -4.50
N TYR A 46 -1.18 -6.91 -3.58
CA TYR A 46 -2.07 -6.41 -2.54
C TYR A 46 -2.67 -5.06 -2.92
N ILE A 47 -2.19 -4.45 -3.99
CA ILE A 47 -2.59 -3.09 -4.33
C ILE A 47 -3.86 -3.12 -5.15
N ILE A 48 -4.89 -2.42 -4.67
CA ILE A 48 -6.15 -2.28 -5.38
C ILE A 48 -6.02 -1.22 -6.46
N GLY A 49 -5.31 -0.14 -6.16
CA GLY A 49 -5.10 0.93 -7.10
C GLY A 49 -4.19 1.98 -6.51
N ARG A 50 -3.73 2.88 -7.35
CA ARG A 50 -2.87 3.94 -6.86
C ARG A 50 -3.07 5.17 -7.72
N MET A 51 -2.76 6.32 -7.13
CA MET A 51 -2.92 7.59 -7.78
C MET A 51 -1.71 8.43 -7.46
N GLY A 52 -1.18 9.11 -8.44
CA GLY A 52 -0.04 9.99 -8.24
C GLY A 52 -0.35 11.38 -8.73
N LEU A 53 0.08 12.35 -7.96
CA LEU A 53 -0.19 13.75 -8.28
C LEU A 53 1.05 14.57 -7.99
N PRO A 54 1.80 14.93 -9.03
CA PRO A 54 2.95 15.80 -8.81
C PRO A 54 2.47 17.23 -8.54
N TYR A 55 3.05 17.82 -7.52
CA TYR A 55 2.69 19.20 -7.16
C TYR A 55 3.93 20.06 -7.26
N ARG A 56 4.09 20.71 -8.38
CA ARG A 56 5.33 21.41 -8.67
C ARG A 56 5.53 22.65 -7.83
N ALA A 57 4.44 23.27 -7.41
CA ALA A 57 4.53 24.50 -6.62
C ALA A 57 5.32 24.28 -5.34
N LYS A 58 5.27 23.08 -4.77
CA LYS A 58 6.00 22.75 -3.56
C LYS A 58 7.06 21.69 -3.80
N ASN A 59 7.23 21.31 -5.03
CA ASN A 59 8.24 20.35 -5.41
C ASN A 59 8.09 19.02 -4.68
N VAL A 60 6.86 18.53 -4.61
CA VAL A 60 6.58 17.25 -4.00
C VAL A 60 5.72 16.40 -4.92
N ASN A 61 5.76 15.11 -4.70
CA ASN A 61 4.85 14.18 -5.35
C ASN A 61 3.95 13.60 -4.29
N ILE A 62 2.66 13.58 -4.57
CA ILE A 62 1.66 13.03 -3.67
C ILE A 62 1.19 11.71 -4.26
N ILE A 63 1.29 10.64 -3.49
CA ILE A 63 0.93 9.33 -3.98
C ILE A 63 -0.02 8.68 -2.98
N CYS A 64 -1.12 8.16 -3.47
CA CYS A 64 -2.07 7.43 -2.64
C CYS A 64 -2.15 6.02 -3.17
N VAL A 65 -2.02 5.06 -2.26
CA VAL A 65 -2.06 3.65 -2.64
C VAL A 65 -3.13 2.97 -1.81
N ALA A 66 -4.09 2.37 -2.48
CA ALA A 66 -5.14 1.60 -1.81
C ALA A 66 -4.75 0.14 -1.82
N VAL A 67 -4.85 -0.51 -0.68
CA VAL A 67 -4.44 -1.90 -0.55
C VAL A 67 -5.51 -2.70 0.17
N ASP A 68 -5.47 -4.00 -0.04
CA ASP A 68 -6.29 -4.94 0.70
C ASP A 68 -5.36 -6.08 1.06
N ALA A 69 -4.98 -6.17 2.31
CA ALA A 69 -3.92 -7.08 2.71
C ALA A 69 -4.04 -7.40 4.20
N PRO A 70 -3.36 -8.45 4.64
CA PRO A 70 -3.29 -8.70 6.07
C PRO A 70 -2.63 -7.53 6.79
N ASN A 71 -3.03 -7.35 8.01
CA ASN A 71 -2.57 -6.21 8.80
C ASN A 71 -1.05 -6.13 8.86
N ASP A 72 -0.40 -7.27 9.04
CA ASP A 72 1.06 -7.29 9.11
C ASP A 72 1.70 -6.84 7.82
N THR A 73 1.09 -7.21 6.71
CA THR A 73 1.60 -6.84 5.40
C THR A 73 1.51 -5.33 5.20
N ILE A 74 0.38 -4.75 5.61
CA ILE A 74 0.20 -3.31 5.47
C ILE A 74 1.24 -2.57 6.32
N SER A 75 1.44 -3.03 7.54
CA SER A 75 2.43 -2.42 8.42
C SER A 75 3.82 -2.50 7.84
N ALA A 76 4.16 -3.66 7.28
CA ALA A 76 5.48 -3.84 6.70
C ALA A 76 5.69 -2.92 5.51
N LEU A 77 4.67 -2.81 4.67
CA LEU A 77 4.76 -1.94 3.51
C LEU A 77 4.90 -0.48 3.94
N SER A 78 4.06 -0.04 4.88
CA SER A 78 4.13 1.33 5.35
C SER A 78 5.50 1.63 5.95
N GLY A 79 6.04 0.70 6.72
CA GLY A 79 7.34 0.88 7.33
C GLY A 79 8.46 0.99 6.31
N LYS A 80 8.41 0.16 5.29
CA LYS A 80 9.43 0.20 4.25
C LYS A 80 9.38 1.51 3.49
N LEU A 81 8.19 1.96 3.16
CA LEU A 81 8.05 3.21 2.44
C LEU A 81 8.52 4.38 3.29
N GLY A 82 8.16 4.37 4.57
CA GLY A 82 8.52 5.46 5.45
C GLY A 82 9.98 5.51 5.79
N SER A 83 10.72 4.45 5.52
CA SER A 83 12.16 4.45 5.79
C SER A 83 12.97 5.10 4.69
N ILE A 84 12.35 5.46 3.59
CA ILE A 84 13.06 6.10 2.49
C ILE A 84 13.24 7.58 2.81
N ASP A 85 14.47 8.08 2.65
CA ASP A 85 14.72 9.50 2.88
C ASP A 85 13.86 10.33 1.95
N GLY A 86 13.25 11.37 2.50
CA GLY A 86 12.43 12.27 1.70
C GLY A 86 11.01 11.78 1.50
N VAL A 87 10.60 10.75 2.22
CA VAL A 87 9.26 10.18 2.08
C VAL A 87 8.54 10.24 3.41
N SER A 88 7.32 10.80 3.40
CA SER A 88 6.45 10.82 4.55
C SER A 88 5.27 9.91 4.27
N VAL A 89 4.89 9.11 5.26
CA VAL A 89 3.85 8.11 5.06
C VAL A 89 2.86 8.15 6.20
N LYS A 90 1.58 8.09 5.86
CA LYS A 90 0.50 7.90 6.83
C LYS A 90 -0.45 6.89 6.25
N THR A 91 -0.93 6.00 7.09
CA THR A 91 -1.83 4.97 6.64
C THR A 91 -3.17 5.09 7.36
N ALA A 92 -4.23 5.10 6.58
CA ALA A 92 -5.58 5.11 7.11
C ALA A 92 -6.16 3.72 6.93
N TYR A 93 -6.53 3.09 8.03
CA TYR A 93 -7.08 1.74 7.99
C TYR A 93 -8.58 1.79 8.03
N SER A 94 -9.20 0.93 7.25
CA SER A 94 -10.63 0.77 7.30
C SER A 94 -11.02 0.04 8.58
N ASN A 95 -12.17 0.36 9.11
CA ASN A 95 -12.72 -0.40 10.21
C ASN A 95 -13.34 -1.71 9.76
N VAL A 96 -13.55 -1.85 8.47
CA VAL A 96 -14.15 -3.06 7.92
C VAL A 96 -13.06 -4.09 7.76
N ILE A 97 -13.22 -5.23 8.39
CA ILE A 97 -12.27 -6.31 8.30
C ILE A 97 -12.95 -7.50 7.72
N GLY A 98 -12.27 -8.09 6.74
CA GLY A 98 -12.78 -9.04 6.30
C GLY A 98 -13.23 -9.76 5.57
N SER A 99 -13.61 -10.61 5.66
CA SER A 99 -13.87 -11.37 4.99
C SER A 99 -14.95 -11.32 4.25
N GLU A 100 -15.41 -11.50 3.88
CA GLU A 100 -16.18 -11.44 3.26
C GLU A 100 -17.16 -11.46 3.22
N LYS A 101 -17.65 -11.42 3.15
CA LYS A 101 -18.63 -11.48 3.06
C LYS A 101 -19.02 -11.36 2.25
#